data_ce8a9d78b2ef96ae42258a543f96e6ee
#
_entry.id   ce8a9d78b2ef96ae42258a543f96e6ee
#
_cell.length_a   1.000
_cell.length_b   1.000
_cell.length_c   1.000
_cell.angle_alpha   90.00
_cell.angle_beta   90.00
_cell.angle_gamma   90.00
#
_symmetry.space_group_name_H-M   'P 1'
#
loop_
_entity.id
_entity.type
_entity.pdbx_description
1 polymer ?
#
loop_
_entity_poly.entity_id
_entity_poly.type
_entity_poly.pdbx_seq_one_letter_code
_entity_poly.pdbx_strand_id
1 'polypeptide(L)'
;MAKEIAGLIKLQIKGGQANPAPPVGPALGQRGVNIMEFCKAFNEKTKSMMGQPIPVVITVYKDKKFDFIIKTPPASHYIREAAKLKSGSKEPGRLVAGSITMQQAEEIAKAKMKDLNAFDIKQATKIICGSARSMGIEVKG
;
A
#
# COMPACT_ATOMS: atom_id res chain seq x y z
N MET A 1 -16.37 -25.81 -5.25
CA MET A 1 -16.94 -24.91 -6.26
C MET A 1 -16.39 -23.50 -6.08
N ALA A 2 -16.04 -22.86 -7.18
CA ALA A 2 -15.63 -21.46 -7.12
C ALA A 2 -16.83 -20.57 -6.76
N LYS A 3 -16.66 -19.71 -5.78
CA LYS A 3 -17.68 -18.73 -5.41
C LYS A 3 -17.73 -17.61 -6.44
N GLU A 4 -18.93 -17.18 -6.79
CA GLU A 4 -19.07 -16.06 -7.72
C GLU A 4 -18.70 -14.74 -7.03
N ILE A 5 -17.77 -14.03 -7.66
CA ILE A 5 -17.28 -12.74 -7.17
C ILE A 5 -18.28 -11.66 -7.53
N ALA A 6 -18.80 -10.95 -6.53
CA ALA A 6 -19.67 -9.79 -6.74
C ALA A 6 -18.86 -8.53 -7.07
N GLY A 7 -17.64 -8.42 -6.55
CA GLY A 7 -16.77 -7.32 -6.85
C GLY A 7 -15.50 -7.32 -6.02
N LEU A 8 -14.60 -6.41 -6.37
CA LEU A 8 -13.36 -6.17 -5.66
C LEU A 8 -13.38 -4.77 -5.06
N ILE A 9 -12.85 -4.66 -3.84
CA ILE A 9 -12.68 -3.37 -3.16
C ILE A 9 -11.21 -3.22 -2.83
N LYS A 10 -10.61 -2.11 -3.23
CA LYS A 10 -9.21 -1.79 -2.93
C LYS A 10 -9.18 -0.60 -1.99
N LEU A 11 -8.58 -0.78 -0.83
CA LEU A 11 -8.48 0.25 0.20
C LEU A 11 -7.04 0.35 0.70
N GLN A 12 -6.73 1.49 1.29
CA GLN A 12 -5.46 1.72 1.97
C GLN A 12 -5.79 2.17 3.39
N ILE A 13 -5.45 1.33 4.37
CA ILE A 13 -5.83 1.53 5.77
C ILE A 13 -4.58 1.42 6.63
N LYS A 14 -4.48 2.26 7.64
CA LYS A 14 -3.37 2.16 8.61
C LYS A 14 -3.47 0.86 9.41
N GLY A 15 -2.36 0.15 9.54
CA GLY A 15 -2.29 -1.12 10.25
C GLY A 15 -2.78 -1.00 11.69
N GLY A 16 -3.62 -1.93 12.10
CA GLY A 16 -4.19 -1.97 13.44
C GLY A 16 -5.23 -0.88 13.75
N GLN A 17 -5.57 -0.03 12.77
CA GLN A 17 -6.46 1.12 12.97
C GLN A 17 -7.69 1.09 12.05
N ALA A 18 -8.08 -0.06 11.55
CA ALA A 18 -9.30 -0.17 10.76
C ALA A 18 -10.53 0.06 11.67
N ASN A 19 -11.42 0.91 11.21
CA ASN A 19 -12.66 1.24 11.92
C ASN A 19 -13.79 1.50 10.92
N PRO A 20 -15.05 1.56 11.36
CA PRO A 20 -16.19 1.80 10.46
C PRO A 20 -16.26 3.19 9.86
N ALA A 21 -15.39 4.12 10.30
CA ALA A 21 -15.35 5.48 9.73
C ALA A 21 -14.84 5.47 8.28
N PRO A 22 -15.13 6.51 7.46
CA PRO A 22 -14.59 6.60 6.11
C PRO A 22 -13.05 6.47 6.11
N PRO A 23 -12.43 5.80 5.11
CA PRO A 23 -13.07 5.30 3.87
C PRO A 23 -13.62 3.87 3.95
N VAL A 24 -13.45 3.17 5.06
CA VAL A 24 -13.78 1.74 5.20
C VAL A 24 -15.29 1.51 5.18
N GLY A 25 -16.03 2.24 6.00
CA GLY A 25 -17.47 2.05 6.15
C GLY A 25 -18.24 2.17 4.83
N PRO A 26 -18.16 3.30 4.12
CA PRO A 26 -18.88 3.46 2.86
C PRO A 26 -18.49 2.45 1.79
N ALA A 27 -17.21 2.12 1.66
CA ALA A 27 -16.72 1.19 0.66
C ALA A 27 -17.26 -0.23 0.87
N LEU A 28 -17.27 -0.71 2.10
CA LEU A 28 -17.80 -2.03 2.45
C LEU A 28 -19.32 -2.05 2.51
N GLY A 29 -19.93 -0.98 3.00
CA GLY A 29 -21.38 -0.85 3.11
C GLY A 29 -22.09 -0.94 1.77
N GLN A 30 -21.53 -0.36 0.72
CA GLN A 30 -22.08 -0.43 -0.64
C GLN A 30 -22.16 -1.87 -1.17
N ARG A 31 -21.31 -2.76 -0.68
CA ARG A 31 -21.25 -4.17 -1.09
C ARG A 31 -21.97 -5.10 -0.12
N GLY A 32 -22.52 -4.57 0.98
CA GLY A 32 -23.23 -5.36 1.98
C GLY A 32 -22.34 -6.25 2.83
N VAL A 33 -21.07 -5.91 2.96
CA VAL A 33 -20.08 -6.66 3.76
C VAL A 33 -20.18 -6.25 5.24
N ASN A 34 -19.94 -7.20 6.15
CA ASN A 34 -19.90 -6.92 7.58
C ASN A 34 -18.61 -6.14 7.93
N ILE A 35 -18.78 -4.85 8.17
CA ILE A 35 -17.68 -3.91 8.42
C ILE A 35 -16.91 -4.27 9.70
N MET A 36 -17.62 -4.61 10.77
CA MET A 36 -16.99 -4.93 12.07
C MET A 36 -16.14 -6.19 12.00
N GLU A 37 -16.60 -7.20 11.30
CA GLU A 37 -15.87 -8.45 11.11
C GLU A 37 -14.58 -8.21 10.33
N PHE A 38 -14.67 -7.42 9.24
CA PHE A 38 -13.51 -7.01 8.47
C PHE A 38 -12.50 -6.25 9.33
N CYS A 39 -12.95 -5.25 10.09
CA CYS A 39 -12.07 -4.44 10.93
C CYS A 39 -11.32 -5.29 11.96
N LYS A 40 -12.00 -6.21 12.61
CA LYS A 40 -11.37 -7.13 13.58
C LYS A 40 -10.30 -7.99 12.91
N ALA A 41 -10.66 -8.66 11.81
CA ALA A 41 -9.72 -9.53 11.08
C ALA A 41 -8.52 -8.77 10.54
N PHE A 42 -8.74 -7.59 9.98
CA PHE A 42 -7.65 -6.73 9.48
C PHE A 42 -6.72 -6.29 10.61
N ASN A 43 -7.29 -5.80 11.71
CA ASN A 43 -6.50 -5.35 12.85
C ASN A 43 -5.66 -6.48 13.45
N GLU A 44 -6.19 -7.69 13.55
CA GLU A 44 -5.44 -8.85 14.00
C GLU A 44 -4.25 -9.17 13.10
N LYS A 45 -4.46 -9.17 11.79
CA LYS A 45 -3.40 -9.47 10.81
C LYS A 45 -2.35 -8.38 10.71
N THR A 46 -2.69 -7.15 11.05
CA THR A 46 -1.79 -5.99 10.90
C THR A 46 -1.20 -5.50 12.21
N LYS A 47 -1.33 -6.26 13.30
CA LYS A 47 -0.75 -5.88 14.61
C LYS A 47 0.74 -5.58 14.53
N SER A 48 1.50 -6.33 13.73
CA SER A 48 2.93 -6.15 13.55
C SER A 48 3.30 -4.93 12.70
N MET A 49 2.34 -4.33 12.01
CA MET A 49 2.54 -3.24 11.06
C MET A 49 1.73 -2.00 11.44
N MET A 50 1.59 -1.74 12.74
CA MET A 50 0.80 -0.62 13.24
C MET A 50 1.34 0.72 12.76
N GLY A 51 0.42 1.60 12.38
CA GLY A 51 0.75 2.96 11.94
C GLY A 51 1.21 3.10 10.50
N GLN A 52 1.50 2.00 9.80
CA GLN A 52 1.87 2.02 8.40
C GLN A 52 0.63 1.94 7.50
N PRO A 53 0.57 2.69 6.38
CA PRO A 53 -0.52 2.53 5.43
C PRO A 53 -0.40 1.17 4.74
N ILE A 54 -1.43 0.36 4.84
CA ILE A 54 -1.43 -1.00 4.29
C ILE A 54 -2.50 -1.10 3.21
N PRO A 55 -2.11 -1.37 1.96
CA PRO A 55 -3.06 -1.65 0.91
C PRO A 55 -3.74 -2.99 1.16
N VAL A 56 -5.05 -3.03 1.01
CA VAL A 56 -5.83 -4.25 1.13
C VAL A 56 -6.73 -4.41 -0.08
N VAL A 57 -6.79 -5.62 -0.61
CA VAL A 57 -7.71 -5.98 -1.69
C VAL A 57 -8.74 -6.94 -1.11
N ILE A 58 -9.99 -6.50 -1.10
CA ILE A 58 -11.11 -7.25 -0.55
C ILE A 58 -11.92 -7.83 -1.72
N THR A 59 -12.07 -9.15 -1.73
CA THR A 59 -12.93 -9.84 -2.69
C THR A 59 -14.27 -10.10 -2.03
N VAL A 60 -15.34 -9.56 -2.60
CA VAL A 60 -16.70 -9.73 -2.12
C VAL A 60 -17.41 -10.74 -3.00
N TYR A 61 -18.05 -11.74 -2.38
CA TYR A 61 -18.81 -12.77 -3.08
C TYR A 61 -20.31 -12.46 -3.05
N LYS A 62 -21.05 -13.08 -3.94
CA LYS A 62 -22.52 -12.90 -4.04
C LYS A 62 -23.28 -13.31 -2.77
N ASP A 63 -22.71 -14.23 -1.98
CA ASP A 63 -23.28 -14.66 -0.71
C ASP A 63 -22.98 -13.69 0.47
N LYS A 64 -22.47 -12.50 0.16
CA LYS A 64 -22.08 -11.45 1.11
C LYS A 64 -20.88 -11.83 1.99
N LYS A 65 -20.21 -12.92 1.69
CA LYS A 65 -18.94 -13.27 2.31
C LYS A 65 -17.80 -12.50 1.63
N PHE A 66 -16.69 -12.38 2.32
CA PHE A 66 -15.53 -11.69 1.79
C PHE A 66 -14.24 -12.40 2.16
N ASP A 67 -13.24 -12.23 1.30
CA ASP A 67 -11.85 -12.55 1.58
C ASP A 67 -11.01 -11.32 1.34
N PHE A 68 -9.89 -11.18 2.01
CA PHE A 68 -9.01 -10.06 1.79
C PHE A 68 -7.55 -10.47 1.80
N ILE A 69 -6.76 -9.74 1.02
CA ILE A 69 -5.31 -9.92 0.90
C ILE A 69 -4.65 -8.63 1.34
N ILE A 70 -3.68 -8.73 2.24
CA ILE A 70 -2.87 -7.60 2.70
C ILE A 70 -1.60 -7.56 1.87
N LYS A 71 -1.28 -6.39 1.33
CA LYS A 71 -0.04 -6.14 0.59
C LYS A 71 0.94 -5.34 1.44
N THR A 72 2.18 -5.24 0.98
CA THR A 72 3.18 -4.40 1.64
C THR A 72 2.80 -2.92 1.52
N PRO A 73 3.26 -2.04 2.45
CA PRO A 73 3.01 -0.61 2.35
C PRO A 73 3.39 -0.05 0.97
N PRO A 74 2.73 1.04 0.51
CA PRO A 74 3.03 1.61 -0.80
C PRO A 74 4.49 2.05 -0.93
N ALA A 75 5.04 1.96 -2.13
CA ALA A 75 6.40 2.43 -2.41
C ALA A 75 6.57 3.90 -2.02
N SER A 76 5.56 4.72 -2.24
CA SER A 76 5.56 6.13 -1.85
C SER A 76 5.79 6.35 -0.35
N HIS A 77 5.22 5.49 0.49
CA HIS A 77 5.43 5.57 1.94
C HIS A 77 6.91 5.31 2.30
N TYR A 78 7.50 4.25 1.76
CA TYR A 78 8.90 3.92 2.00
C TYR A 78 9.84 5.01 1.48
N ILE A 79 9.56 5.57 0.32
CA ILE A 79 10.38 6.62 -0.29
C ILE A 79 10.34 7.88 0.56
N ARG A 80 9.17 8.30 1.02
CA ARG A 80 9.03 9.46 1.92
C ARG A 80 9.75 9.25 3.23
N GLU A 81 9.64 8.07 3.80
CA GLU A 81 10.33 7.73 5.04
C GLU A 81 11.84 7.76 4.88
N ALA A 82 12.37 7.20 3.80
CA ALA A 82 13.80 7.21 3.48
C ALA A 82 14.32 8.62 3.25
N ALA A 83 13.54 9.47 2.59
CA ALA A 83 13.89 10.88 2.34
C ALA A 83 13.61 11.79 3.54
N LYS A 84 12.97 11.28 4.60
CA LYS A 84 12.55 12.03 5.80
C LYS A 84 11.61 13.18 5.48
N LEU A 85 10.69 12.95 4.55
CA LEU A 85 9.71 13.95 4.09
C LEU A 85 8.29 13.57 4.52
N LYS A 86 7.47 14.58 4.78
CA LYS A 86 6.04 14.38 5.05
C LYS A 86 5.25 14.12 3.77
N SER A 87 5.66 14.74 2.66
CA SER A 87 5.02 14.59 1.37
C SER A 87 6.04 14.75 0.25
N GLY A 88 5.70 14.29 -0.95
CA GLY A 88 6.52 14.53 -2.13
C GLY A 88 6.46 15.98 -2.60
N SER A 89 7.09 16.26 -3.75
CA SER A 89 7.08 17.59 -4.35
C SER A 89 5.68 18.00 -4.79
N LYS A 90 5.37 19.29 -4.66
CA LYS A 90 4.15 19.87 -5.20
C LYS A 90 4.18 19.93 -6.74
N GLU A 91 5.36 20.07 -7.31
CA GLU A 91 5.58 20.13 -8.76
C GLU A 91 6.65 19.11 -9.18
N PRO A 92 6.32 17.81 -9.22
CA PRO A 92 7.28 16.78 -9.64
C PRO A 92 7.78 17.05 -11.06
N GLY A 93 9.08 16.91 -11.26
CA GLY A 93 9.72 17.22 -12.54
C GLY A 93 10.24 18.63 -12.68
N ARG A 94 9.77 19.56 -11.84
CA ARG A 94 10.26 20.95 -11.78
C ARG A 94 11.01 21.22 -10.49
N LEU A 95 10.42 20.82 -9.36
CA LEU A 95 11.01 21.04 -8.04
C LEU A 95 11.35 19.68 -7.40
N VAL A 96 12.56 19.60 -6.85
CA VAL A 96 13.00 18.43 -6.10
C VAL A 96 12.74 18.67 -4.61
N ALA A 97 11.90 17.82 -4.01
CA ALA A 97 11.55 17.94 -2.60
C ALA A 97 12.60 17.34 -1.67
N GLY A 98 13.37 16.37 -2.16
CA GLY A 98 14.39 15.69 -1.38
C GLY A 98 15.13 14.68 -2.23
N SER A 99 15.95 13.86 -1.57
CA SER A 99 16.73 12.83 -2.27
C SER A 99 16.85 11.56 -1.41
N ILE A 100 17.05 10.44 -2.10
CA ILE A 100 17.39 9.16 -1.49
C ILE A 100 18.63 8.61 -2.20
N THR A 101 19.34 7.69 -1.56
CA THR A 101 20.48 7.03 -2.18
C THR A 101 20.03 5.77 -2.93
N MET A 102 20.86 5.29 -3.85
CA MET A 102 20.61 4.01 -4.53
C MET A 102 20.49 2.85 -3.54
N GLN A 103 21.29 2.89 -2.48
CA GLN A 103 21.24 1.88 -1.42
C GLN A 103 19.88 1.87 -0.72
N GLN A 104 19.33 3.04 -0.41
CA GLN A 104 17.99 3.16 0.17
C GLN A 104 16.92 2.63 -0.79
N ALA A 105 17.04 2.95 -2.07
CA ALA A 105 16.12 2.43 -3.08
C ALA A 105 16.17 0.90 -3.18
N GLU A 106 17.37 0.33 -3.09
CA GLU A 106 17.56 -1.12 -3.08
C GLU A 106 16.94 -1.78 -1.84
N GLU A 107 17.09 -1.19 -0.66
CA GLU A 107 16.47 -1.67 0.59
C GLU A 107 14.94 -1.65 0.48
N ILE A 108 14.36 -0.60 -0.08
CA ILE A 108 12.92 -0.49 -0.33
C ILE A 108 12.47 -1.59 -1.31
N ALA A 109 13.24 -1.80 -2.37
CA ALA A 109 12.95 -2.84 -3.35
C ALA A 109 12.95 -4.24 -2.72
N LYS A 110 13.90 -4.54 -1.84
CA LYS A 110 13.95 -5.81 -1.09
C LYS A 110 12.72 -6.00 -0.20
N ALA A 111 12.32 -4.95 0.51
CA ALA A 111 11.15 -5.01 1.39
C ALA A 111 9.85 -5.24 0.63
N LYS A 112 9.76 -4.73 -0.60
CA LYS A 112 8.54 -4.80 -1.43
C LYS A 112 8.59 -5.90 -2.49
N MET A 113 9.67 -6.68 -2.55
CA MET A 113 9.90 -7.65 -3.63
C MET A 113 8.76 -8.65 -3.83
N LYS A 114 8.11 -9.07 -2.76
CA LYS A 114 6.99 -10.02 -2.81
C LYS A 114 5.74 -9.48 -3.52
N ASP A 115 5.58 -8.16 -3.60
CA ASP A 115 4.44 -7.51 -4.27
C ASP A 115 4.81 -6.99 -5.66
N LEU A 116 6.10 -7.03 -6.02
CA LEU A 116 6.58 -6.58 -7.30
C LEU A 116 6.65 -7.74 -8.31
N ASN A 117 6.50 -7.42 -9.58
CA ASN A 117 6.65 -8.39 -10.67
C ASN A 117 8.07 -8.42 -11.25
N ALA A 118 9.03 -7.83 -10.56
CA ALA A 118 10.43 -7.86 -10.96
C ALA A 118 11.06 -9.22 -10.65
N PHE A 119 11.96 -9.68 -11.53
CA PHE A 119 12.63 -10.97 -11.37
C PHE A 119 13.87 -10.87 -10.49
N ASP A 120 14.49 -9.72 -10.41
CA ASP A 120 15.69 -9.50 -9.60
C ASP A 120 15.66 -8.14 -8.87
N ILE A 121 16.59 -7.97 -7.96
CA ILE A 121 16.69 -6.75 -7.13
C ILE A 121 17.03 -5.52 -7.98
N LYS A 122 17.84 -5.67 -9.02
CA LYS A 122 18.21 -4.56 -9.90
C LYS A 122 16.99 -3.98 -10.61
N GLN A 123 16.12 -4.85 -11.14
CA GLN A 123 14.89 -4.44 -11.79
C GLN A 123 13.91 -3.81 -10.79
N ALA A 124 13.79 -4.42 -9.60
CA ALA A 124 12.95 -3.88 -8.53
C ALA A 124 13.43 -2.48 -8.10
N THR A 125 14.75 -2.29 -7.99
CA THR A 125 15.33 -0.99 -7.66
C THR A 125 15.00 0.07 -8.72
N LYS A 126 15.02 -0.28 -10.00
CA LYS A 126 14.61 0.63 -11.08
C LYS A 126 13.15 1.06 -10.95
N ILE A 127 12.27 0.15 -10.56
CA ILE A 127 10.85 0.45 -10.33
C ILE A 127 10.72 1.49 -9.20
N ILE A 128 11.44 1.28 -8.10
CA ILE A 128 11.43 2.22 -6.96
C ILE A 128 12.01 3.58 -7.36
N CYS A 129 13.10 3.60 -8.12
CA CYS A 129 13.68 4.85 -8.63
C CYS A 129 12.70 5.65 -9.50
N GLY A 130 11.95 4.96 -10.36
CA GLY A 130 10.91 5.59 -11.17
C GLY A 130 9.79 6.20 -10.32
N SER A 131 9.36 5.50 -9.28
CA SER A 131 8.37 6.00 -8.32
C SER A 131 8.89 7.24 -7.58
N ALA A 132 10.14 7.22 -7.13
CA ALA A 132 10.77 8.37 -6.48
C ALA A 132 10.82 9.59 -7.40
N ARG A 133 11.20 9.39 -8.66
CA ARG A 133 11.23 10.46 -9.66
C ARG A 133 9.83 11.07 -9.86
N SER A 134 8.79 10.27 -9.93
CA SER A 134 7.42 10.75 -10.08
C SER A 134 6.94 11.55 -8.88
N MET A 135 7.55 11.35 -7.72
CA MET A 135 7.25 12.09 -6.48
C MET A 135 8.08 13.37 -6.33
N GLY A 136 8.98 13.66 -7.29
CA GLY A 136 9.90 14.78 -7.18
C GLY A 136 11.05 14.53 -6.22
N ILE A 137 11.44 13.27 -6.02
CA ILE A 137 12.55 12.87 -5.17
C ILE A 137 13.69 12.36 -6.06
N GLU A 138 14.87 12.93 -5.90
CA GLU A 138 16.05 12.55 -6.68
C GLU A 138 16.70 11.30 -6.06
N VAL A 139 17.16 10.39 -6.91
CA VAL A 139 17.94 9.23 -6.49
C VAL A 139 19.40 9.48 -6.79
N LYS A 140 20.24 9.51 -5.76
CA LYS A 140 21.69 9.78 -5.84
C LYS A 140 22.49 8.49 -5.60
N GLY A 141 23.58 8.41 -6.28
CA GLY A 141 24.55 7.36 -6.06
C GLY A 141 24.44 6.16 -6.88
#